data_2cfa24275247e46ba83d6fc6a0561a45
#
_entry.id   2cfa24275247e46ba83d6fc6a0561a45
#
_cell.length_a   1.000
_cell.length_b   1.000
_cell.length_c   1.000
_cell.angle_alpha   90.00
_cell.angle_beta   90.00
_cell.angle_gamma   90.00
#
_symmetry.space_group_name_H-M   'P 1'
#
loop_
_entity.id
_entity.type
_entity.pdbx_description
1 polymer ?
#
loop_
_entity_poly.entity_id
_entity_poly.type
_entity_poly.pdbx_seq_one_letter_code
_entity_poly.pdbx_strand_id
1 'polypeptide(L)'
;MRKIKTIDDITKDGKVEFGEGYEFVSTAEEADAILMRSTDLHGYELPEGIRAIARCGAGVNNIPVEEYAKKGVVVFNSPGANSNAVKELVLGMLVLSSRGVVQSMNWVRDNADDPEIQVDAEKAKKAFVGRELKGKRIGVIGLGNVGSKVANACVDLGMDVYGYDPFISVEHAWVLSREVQRVGTLEDLCRGCDYLTVHVPSKADTIGMISTEQINLLAPDAVLINYARETIIDEDAVDAALREGKLSWFSCDFATPKTVKMPNTLITTHSGAGTGEAEANCADMAISELKDYLENGNIAHSVNYPACSMGKARAASRIACLHANVPNMIGQITAILAKDNANVQRMTNESAGENAYTMFDTDEHLDSSTIEALKQIPSMYRVRVIK
;
A
#
# COMPACT_ATOMS: atom_id res chain seq x y z
N MET A 1 23.06 6.25 20.76
CA MET A 1 22.60 6.49 19.38
C MET A 1 21.89 5.26 18.90
N ARG A 2 20.77 5.44 18.19
CA ARG A 2 20.03 4.34 17.55
C ARG A 2 20.66 4.01 16.20
N LYS A 3 20.78 2.75 15.88
CA LYS A 3 21.52 2.25 14.72
C LYS A 3 20.56 1.73 13.65
N ILE A 4 20.67 2.24 12.44
CA ILE A 4 19.80 1.88 11.32
C ILE A 4 20.61 1.24 10.21
N LYS A 5 20.22 0.04 9.78
CA LYS A 5 20.72 -0.58 8.55
C LYS A 5 19.78 -0.26 7.39
N THR A 6 20.33 0.26 6.31
CA THR A 6 19.63 0.33 5.03
C THR A 6 19.94 -0.91 4.19
N ILE A 7 18.91 -1.53 3.66
CA ILE A 7 19.01 -2.55 2.61
C ILE A 7 18.36 -1.94 1.37
N ASP A 8 18.92 -2.17 0.20
CA ASP A 8 18.64 -1.46 -1.04
C ASP A 8 19.27 -0.04 -1.08
N ASP A 9 19.36 0.47 -2.30
CA ASP A 9 19.85 1.83 -2.55
C ASP A 9 18.70 2.84 -2.43
N ILE A 10 18.24 3.06 -1.17
CA ILE A 10 17.14 3.96 -0.86
C ILE A 10 17.59 5.44 -0.94
N THR A 11 18.90 5.65 -0.99
CA THR A 11 19.52 6.98 -0.85
C THR A 11 20.01 7.57 -2.17
N LYS A 12 19.73 6.97 -3.33
CA LYS A 12 20.30 7.33 -4.63
C LYS A 12 20.12 8.80 -5.01
N ASP A 13 19.00 9.42 -4.61
CA ASP A 13 18.69 10.81 -4.95
C ASP A 13 18.70 11.75 -3.74
N GLY A 14 19.34 11.35 -2.66
CA GLY A 14 19.68 12.21 -1.54
C GLY A 14 18.71 12.17 -0.37
N LYS A 15 19.24 12.01 0.80
CA LYS A 15 18.71 12.52 2.06
C LYS A 15 17.63 11.71 2.77
N VAL A 16 17.82 10.39 2.86
CA VAL A 16 17.23 9.67 3.98
C VAL A 16 17.97 10.13 5.25
N GLU A 17 17.38 11.06 6.00
CA GLU A 17 17.96 11.59 7.23
C GLU A 17 17.07 11.23 8.42
N PHE A 18 17.63 10.51 9.39
CA PHE A 18 16.95 10.30 10.67
C PHE A 18 17.13 11.48 11.64
N GLY A 19 18.10 12.34 11.39
CA GLY A 19 18.47 13.47 12.27
C GLY A 19 19.31 13.04 13.47
N GLU A 20 19.42 13.92 14.46
CA GLU A 20 20.24 13.70 15.66
C GLU A 20 19.81 12.46 16.44
N GLY A 21 20.76 11.74 17.02
CA GLY A 21 20.54 10.54 17.83
C GLY A 21 20.47 9.24 17.03
N TYR A 22 20.67 9.29 15.70
CA TYR A 22 20.69 8.13 14.82
C TYR A 22 22.00 8.04 14.05
N GLU A 23 22.39 6.82 13.71
CA GLU A 23 23.52 6.53 12.83
C GLU A 23 23.21 5.37 11.88
N PHE A 24 23.73 5.42 10.66
CA PHE A 24 23.67 4.30 9.73
C PHE A 24 24.83 3.37 9.98
N VAL A 25 24.54 2.06 9.99
CA VAL A 25 25.55 1.01 10.20
C VAL A 25 25.68 0.12 8.96
N SER A 26 26.85 -0.51 8.84
CA SER A 26 27.19 -1.33 7.68
C SER A 26 26.56 -2.72 7.72
N THR A 27 26.30 -3.26 8.91
CA THR A 27 25.81 -4.63 9.12
C THR A 27 24.50 -4.63 9.89
N ALA A 28 23.68 -5.66 9.71
CA ALA A 28 22.41 -5.78 10.43
C ALA A 28 22.61 -6.21 11.89
N GLU A 29 23.73 -6.89 12.21
CA GLU A 29 24.08 -7.30 13.56
C GLU A 29 24.27 -6.13 14.51
N GLU A 30 24.68 -4.97 13.97
CA GLU A 30 24.86 -3.75 14.75
C GLU A 30 23.61 -2.90 14.85
N ALA A 31 22.57 -3.21 14.06
CA ALA A 31 21.41 -2.35 13.89
C ALA A 31 20.30 -2.60 14.91
N ASP A 32 19.57 -1.55 15.24
CA ASP A 32 18.32 -1.58 16.00
C ASP A 32 17.10 -1.80 15.08
N ALA A 33 17.18 -1.31 13.82
CA ALA A 33 16.12 -1.43 12.84
C ALA A 33 16.67 -1.46 11.41
N ILE A 34 15.85 -1.96 10.50
CA ILE A 34 16.14 -2.03 9.07
C ILE A 34 15.18 -1.11 8.31
N LEU A 35 15.73 -0.30 7.40
CA LEU A 35 15.00 0.43 6.38
C LEU A 35 15.28 -0.22 5.03
N MET A 36 14.23 -0.62 4.28
CA MET A 36 14.38 -1.38 3.05
C MET A 36 13.33 -1.04 2.00
N ARG A 37 13.47 -1.57 0.77
CA ARG A 37 12.50 -1.39 -0.31
C ARG A 37 12.14 -2.70 -1.03
N SER A 38 13.05 -3.27 -1.80
CA SER A 38 12.76 -4.34 -2.78
C SER A 38 13.40 -5.68 -2.48
N THR A 39 14.46 -5.71 -1.69
CA THR A 39 15.16 -6.94 -1.33
C THR A 39 14.21 -7.96 -0.70
N ASP A 40 14.31 -9.21 -1.12
CA ASP A 40 13.54 -10.31 -0.54
C ASP A 40 14.21 -10.77 0.77
N LEU A 41 13.45 -10.74 1.85
CA LEU A 41 13.88 -11.19 3.18
C LEU A 41 13.42 -12.61 3.54
N HIS A 42 12.79 -13.35 2.62
CA HIS A 42 12.49 -14.76 2.86
C HIS A 42 13.78 -15.56 2.97
N GLY A 43 13.94 -16.27 4.10
CA GLY A 43 15.17 -17.00 4.41
C GLY A 43 16.35 -16.15 4.89
N TYR A 44 16.12 -14.84 5.10
CA TYR A 44 17.13 -13.97 5.71
C TYR A 44 17.20 -14.20 7.22
N GLU A 45 18.38 -14.56 7.74
CA GLU A 45 18.62 -14.71 9.17
C GLU A 45 18.64 -13.32 9.83
N LEU A 46 17.52 -12.96 10.47
CA LEU A 46 17.36 -11.66 11.10
C LEU A 46 18.09 -11.65 12.45
N PRO A 47 19.06 -10.73 12.67
CA PRO A 47 19.77 -10.61 13.96
C PRO A 47 18.81 -10.28 15.12
N GLU A 48 19.08 -10.83 16.29
CA GLU A 48 18.24 -10.66 17.50
C GLU A 48 18.09 -9.19 17.93
N GLY A 49 19.09 -8.33 17.62
CA GLY A 49 19.09 -6.89 17.92
C GLY A 49 17.98 -6.12 17.19
N ILE A 50 17.53 -6.60 16.05
CA ILE A 50 16.52 -5.92 15.23
C ILE A 50 15.18 -5.89 15.95
N ARG A 51 14.59 -4.69 16.07
CA ARG A 51 13.33 -4.40 16.74
C ARG A 51 12.20 -4.07 15.76
N ALA A 52 12.57 -3.52 14.60
CA ALA A 52 11.62 -3.14 13.56
C ALA A 52 12.25 -3.19 12.17
N ILE A 53 11.39 -3.39 11.19
CA ILE A 53 11.69 -3.24 9.76
C ILE A 53 10.68 -2.27 9.18
N ALA A 54 11.13 -1.27 8.42
CA ALA A 54 10.24 -0.41 7.66
C ALA A 54 10.53 -0.53 6.17
N ARG A 55 9.47 -0.81 5.41
CA ARG A 55 9.52 -0.89 3.95
C ARG A 55 9.07 0.42 3.32
N CYS A 56 9.93 1.03 2.51
CA CYS A 56 9.59 2.18 1.68
C CYS A 56 8.68 1.76 0.51
N GLY A 57 7.40 1.57 0.80
CA GLY A 57 6.37 1.14 -0.15
C GLY A 57 5.18 0.47 0.51
N ALA A 58 4.07 0.31 -0.22
CA ALA A 58 2.82 -0.19 0.32
C ALA A 58 2.75 -1.74 0.42
N GLY A 59 3.30 -2.48 -0.54
CA GLY A 59 3.32 -3.95 -0.54
C GLY A 59 4.32 -4.51 0.46
N VAL A 60 4.20 -5.77 0.88
CA VAL A 60 5.13 -6.46 1.81
C VAL A 60 5.38 -7.91 1.43
N ASN A 61 5.16 -8.26 0.17
CA ASN A 61 5.29 -9.65 -0.31
C ASN A 61 6.72 -10.20 -0.21
N ASN A 62 7.71 -9.33 -0.08
CA ASN A 62 9.12 -9.65 0.06
C ASN A 62 9.60 -9.75 1.53
N ILE A 63 8.66 -9.77 2.49
CA ILE A 63 8.99 -9.84 3.93
C ILE A 63 8.21 -11.00 4.56
N PRO A 64 8.85 -11.91 5.30
CA PRO A 64 8.18 -12.99 6.04
C PRO A 64 7.51 -12.45 7.31
N VAL A 65 6.39 -11.73 7.11
CA VAL A 65 5.70 -10.91 8.11
C VAL A 65 5.32 -11.71 9.37
N GLU A 66 4.75 -12.91 9.20
CA GLU A 66 4.32 -13.77 10.30
C GLU A 66 5.50 -14.35 11.10
N GLU A 67 6.58 -14.70 10.42
CA GLU A 67 7.79 -15.19 11.08
C GLU A 67 8.39 -14.09 11.97
N TYR A 68 8.47 -12.87 11.43
CA TYR A 68 9.04 -11.73 12.16
C TYR A 68 8.16 -11.26 13.31
N ALA A 69 6.84 -11.43 13.20
CA ALA A 69 5.94 -11.18 14.34
C ALA A 69 6.32 -12.05 15.54
N LYS A 70 6.51 -13.36 15.33
CA LYS A 70 6.89 -14.32 16.40
C LYS A 70 8.27 -14.07 17.00
N LYS A 71 9.14 -13.35 16.27
CA LYS A 71 10.43 -12.86 16.78
C LYS A 71 10.31 -11.53 17.54
N GLY A 72 9.09 -10.98 17.66
CA GLY A 72 8.84 -9.68 18.27
C GLY A 72 9.44 -8.52 17.48
N VAL A 73 9.43 -8.59 16.15
CA VAL A 73 9.87 -7.55 15.24
C VAL A 73 8.67 -6.94 14.53
N VAL A 74 8.52 -5.63 14.68
CA VAL A 74 7.42 -4.89 14.03
C VAL A 74 7.80 -4.59 12.59
N VAL A 75 6.90 -4.90 11.65
CA VAL A 75 7.09 -4.60 10.23
C VAL A 75 6.14 -3.47 9.84
N PHE A 76 6.71 -2.36 9.39
CA PHE A 76 6.01 -1.19 8.86
C PHE A 76 6.03 -1.18 7.34
N ASN A 77 5.02 -0.57 6.74
CA ASN A 77 5.00 -0.21 5.33
C ASN A 77 4.57 1.25 5.17
N SER A 78 4.58 1.80 3.96
CA SER A 78 4.22 3.21 3.69
C SER A 78 2.90 3.29 2.91
N PRO A 79 1.73 3.00 3.53
CA PRO A 79 0.46 2.97 2.82
C PRO A 79 0.03 4.39 2.42
N GLY A 80 -0.27 4.56 1.14
CA GLY A 80 -0.77 5.84 0.62
C GLY A 80 0.30 6.90 0.29
N ALA A 81 1.55 6.71 0.69
CA ALA A 81 2.64 7.65 0.39
C ALA A 81 2.87 7.83 -1.12
N ASN A 82 2.67 6.77 -1.90
CA ASN A 82 2.80 6.75 -3.35
C ASN A 82 1.47 6.95 -4.11
N SER A 83 0.37 7.19 -3.40
CA SER A 83 -0.97 7.17 -4.00
C SER A 83 -1.20 8.26 -5.05
N ASN A 84 -0.50 9.40 -4.95
CA ASN A 84 -0.60 10.47 -5.94
C ASN A 84 0.02 10.04 -7.28
N ALA A 85 1.18 9.42 -7.27
CA ALA A 85 1.82 8.92 -8.49
C ALA A 85 0.94 7.90 -9.22
N VAL A 86 0.36 6.94 -8.49
CA VAL A 86 -0.58 5.96 -9.07
C VAL A 86 -1.80 6.65 -9.66
N LYS A 87 -2.39 7.63 -8.96
CA LYS A 87 -3.52 8.42 -9.47
C LYS A 87 -3.15 9.11 -10.80
N GLU A 88 -1.99 9.75 -10.88
CA GLU A 88 -1.57 10.46 -12.10
C GLU A 88 -1.37 9.50 -13.27
N LEU A 89 -0.77 8.33 -13.05
CA LEU A 89 -0.65 7.34 -14.11
C LEU A 89 -2.01 6.82 -14.57
N VAL A 90 -2.94 6.54 -13.65
CA VAL A 90 -4.32 6.12 -13.99
C VAL A 90 -5.01 7.17 -14.85
N LEU A 91 -4.89 8.46 -14.53
CA LEU A 91 -5.45 9.55 -15.34
C LEU A 91 -4.80 9.61 -16.74
N GLY A 92 -3.48 9.44 -16.82
CA GLY A 92 -2.79 9.31 -18.10
C GLY A 92 -3.35 8.17 -18.94
N MET A 93 -3.57 7.00 -18.34
CA MET A 93 -4.10 5.83 -19.02
C MET A 93 -5.58 5.97 -19.41
N LEU A 94 -6.38 6.69 -18.63
CA LEU A 94 -7.74 7.07 -19.03
C LEU A 94 -7.72 7.85 -20.35
N VAL A 95 -6.84 8.82 -20.49
CA VAL A 95 -6.72 9.61 -21.73
C VAL A 95 -6.17 8.75 -22.87
N LEU A 96 -5.12 7.97 -22.64
CA LEU A 96 -4.49 7.14 -23.67
C LEU A 96 -5.43 6.04 -24.20
N SER A 97 -6.26 5.46 -23.34
CA SER A 97 -7.25 4.44 -23.74
C SER A 97 -8.53 5.04 -24.36
N SER A 98 -8.75 6.35 -24.19
CA SER A 98 -9.90 7.05 -24.83
C SER A 98 -9.65 7.41 -26.28
N ARG A 99 -8.41 7.49 -26.69
CA ARG A 99 -7.98 7.93 -28.04
C ARG A 99 -6.86 7.02 -28.52
N GLY A 100 -6.73 6.86 -29.83
CA GLY A 100 -5.64 6.13 -30.44
C GLY A 100 -4.28 6.87 -30.40
N VAL A 101 -3.90 7.43 -29.21
CA VAL A 101 -2.69 8.28 -29.09
C VAL A 101 -1.42 7.46 -29.32
N VAL A 102 -1.29 6.31 -28.65
CA VAL A 102 -0.12 5.44 -28.77
C VAL A 102 0.02 4.91 -30.20
N GLN A 103 -1.11 4.52 -30.81
CA GLN A 103 -1.13 4.06 -32.22
C GLN A 103 -0.76 5.19 -33.18
N SER A 104 -1.26 6.39 -32.95
CA SER A 104 -0.90 7.57 -33.73
C SER A 104 0.60 7.90 -33.62
N MET A 105 1.15 7.85 -32.42
CA MET A 105 2.60 8.06 -32.20
C MET A 105 3.45 7.00 -32.89
N ASN A 106 3.04 5.74 -32.85
CA ASN A 106 3.74 4.64 -33.53
C ASN A 106 3.62 4.81 -35.04
N TRP A 107 2.45 5.13 -35.56
CA TRP A 107 2.25 5.39 -36.99
C TRP A 107 3.20 6.48 -37.50
N VAL A 108 3.37 7.60 -36.76
CA VAL A 108 4.31 8.67 -37.14
C VAL A 108 5.76 8.16 -37.17
N ARG A 109 6.14 7.36 -36.19
CA ARG A 109 7.51 6.77 -36.15
C ARG A 109 7.75 5.77 -37.25
N ASP A 110 6.77 4.92 -37.57
CA ASP A 110 6.85 3.90 -38.60
C ASP A 110 6.92 4.49 -40.00
N ASN A 111 6.47 5.75 -40.19
CA ASN A 111 6.51 6.48 -41.45
C ASN A 111 7.51 7.65 -41.41
N ALA A 112 8.58 7.56 -40.59
CA ALA A 112 9.55 8.64 -40.39
C ALA A 112 10.30 9.03 -41.69
N ASP A 113 10.47 8.10 -42.66
CA ASP A 113 11.18 8.31 -43.92
C ASP A 113 10.26 8.77 -45.07
N ASP A 114 8.97 8.98 -44.79
CA ASP A 114 8.00 9.45 -45.80
C ASP A 114 8.18 10.94 -46.07
N PRO A 115 8.54 11.37 -47.29
CA PRO A 115 8.71 12.77 -47.64
C PRO A 115 7.39 13.56 -47.63
N GLU A 116 6.24 12.88 -47.73
CA GLU A 116 4.89 13.48 -47.73
C GLU A 116 4.20 13.35 -46.36
N ILE A 117 4.95 13.03 -45.28
CA ILE A 117 4.42 12.71 -43.94
C ILE A 117 3.37 13.71 -43.43
N GLN A 118 3.51 14.99 -43.75
CA GLN A 118 2.53 16.01 -43.31
C GLN A 118 1.16 15.81 -43.97
N VAL A 119 1.14 15.44 -45.26
CA VAL A 119 -0.08 15.18 -46.01
C VAL A 119 -0.73 13.87 -45.59
N ASP A 120 0.11 12.84 -45.41
CA ASP A 120 -0.38 11.51 -45.10
C ASP A 120 -0.79 11.39 -43.63
N ALA A 121 -0.19 12.13 -42.68
CA ALA A 121 -0.65 12.26 -41.32
C ALA A 121 -2.07 12.86 -41.25
N GLU A 122 -2.40 13.87 -42.08
CA GLU A 122 -3.74 14.44 -42.15
C GLU A 122 -4.78 13.42 -42.64
N LYS A 123 -4.41 12.50 -43.50
CA LYS A 123 -5.29 11.40 -43.93
C LYS A 123 -5.42 10.34 -42.86
N ALA A 124 -4.30 9.95 -42.22
CA ALA A 124 -4.20 8.89 -41.23
C ALA A 124 -4.93 9.24 -39.92
N LYS A 125 -5.03 10.53 -39.54
CA LYS A 125 -5.65 10.97 -38.27
C LYS A 125 -7.05 10.44 -38.06
N LYS A 126 -7.80 10.15 -39.13
CA LYS A 126 -9.17 9.60 -39.05
C LYS A 126 -9.22 8.21 -38.39
N ALA A 127 -8.11 7.44 -38.48
CA ALA A 127 -8.01 6.11 -37.87
C ALA A 127 -7.80 6.18 -36.34
N PHE A 128 -7.42 7.34 -35.80
CA PHE A 128 -7.07 7.52 -34.39
C PHE A 128 -8.11 8.36 -33.63
N VAL A 129 -9.26 8.60 -34.23
CA VAL A 129 -10.38 9.32 -33.57
C VAL A 129 -10.86 8.51 -32.38
N GLY A 130 -10.99 9.15 -31.22
CA GLY A 130 -11.50 8.55 -29.99
C GLY A 130 -12.66 9.34 -29.41
N ARG A 131 -12.82 9.24 -28.09
CA ARG A 131 -13.90 9.87 -27.33
C ARG A 131 -13.36 10.77 -26.21
N GLU A 132 -14.17 11.69 -25.72
CA GLU A 132 -13.88 12.51 -24.56
C GLU A 132 -14.27 11.77 -23.26
N LEU A 133 -13.62 12.12 -22.16
CA LEU A 133 -13.94 11.61 -20.82
C LEU A 133 -15.15 12.30 -20.21
N LYS A 134 -15.36 13.59 -20.52
CA LYS A 134 -16.45 14.39 -19.96
C LYS A 134 -17.82 13.75 -20.24
N GLY A 135 -18.62 13.62 -19.18
CA GLY A 135 -19.95 13.01 -19.23
C GLY A 135 -19.96 11.49 -19.40
N LYS A 136 -18.80 10.85 -19.31
CA LYS A 136 -18.68 9.39 -19.31
C LYS A 136 -18.78 8.84 -17.89
N ARG A 137 -19.42 7.67 -17.75
CA ARG A 137 -19.56 6.99 -16.48
C ARG A 137 -18.30 6.20 -16.16
N ILE A 138 -17.71 6.45 -14.98
CA ILE A 138 -16.60 5.67 -14.44
C ILE A 138 -16.98 5.00 -13.11
N GLY A 139 -16.70 3.71 -13.00
CA GLY A 139 -16.77 2.95 -11.76
C GLY A 139 -15.38 2.85 -11.08
N VAL A 140 -15.31 3.21 -9.81
CA VAL A 140 -14.10 3.12 -8.99
C VAL A 140 -14.30 2.08 -7.92
N ILE A 141 -13.55 0.97 -7.98
CA ILE A 141 -13.58 -0.13 -7.01
C ILE A 141 -12.46 0.09 -5.98
N GLY A 142 -12.84 0.22 -4.71
CA GLY A 142 -11.92 0.58 -3.63
C GLY A 142 -11.68 2.09 -3.55
N LEU A 143 -12.11 2.70 -2.45
CA LEU A 143 -12.02 4.15 -2.21
C LEU A 143 -11.02 4.49 -1.09
N GLY A 144 -9.96 3.69 -1.01
CA GLY A 144 -8.81 3.93 -0.11
C GLY A 144 -7.89 5.05 -0.62
N ASN A 145 -6.61 4.99 -0.25
CA ASN A 145 -5.62 6.04 -0.54
C ASN A 145 -5.47 6.41 -2.03
N VAL A 146 -5.59 5.46 -2.94
CA VAL A 146 -5.51 5.70 -4.40
C VAL A 146 -6.88 6.00 -4.97
N GLY A 147 -7.86 5.13 -4.74
CA GLY A 147 -9.17 5.22 -5.39
C GLY A 147 -9.94 6.50 -5.05
N SER A 148 -9.83 7.02 -3.82
CA SER A 148 -10.43 8.31 -3.46
C SER A 148 -9.84 9.48 -4.26
N LYS A 149 -8.52 9.48 -4.48
CA LYS A 149 -7.85 10.49 -5.30
C LYS A 149 -8.20 10.37 -6.78
N VAL A 150 -8.30 9.14 -7.30
CA VAL A 150 -8.74 8.88 -8.68
C VAL A 150 -10.18 9.33 -8.87
N ALA A 151 -11.08 8.96 -7.94
CA ALA A 151 -12.48 9.35 -8.00
C ALA A 151 -12.65 10.88 -8.05
N ASN A 152 -11.98 11.61 -7.14
CA ASN A 152 -12.03 13.07 -7.11
C ASN A 152 -11.49 13.68 -8.42
N ALA A 153 -10.36 13.21 -8.92
CA ALA A 153 -9.77 13.70 -10.16
C ALA A 153 -10.66 13.41 -11.38
N CYS A 154 -11.39 12.30 -11.39
CA CYS A 154 -12.38 12.02 -12.44
C CYS A 154 -13.60 12.96 -12.38
N VAL A 155 -14.01 13.37 -11.17
CA VAL A 155 -15.01 14.44 -11.01
C VAL A 155 -14.51 15.75 -11.64
N ASP A 156 -13.25 16.13 -11.36
CA ASP A 156 -12.63 17.35 -11.92
C ASP A 156 -12.53 17.30 -13.47
N LEU A 157 -12.43 16.09 -14.05
CA LEU A 157 -12.48 15.86 -15.50
C LEU A 157 -13.92 15.90 -16.07
N GLY A 158 -14.93 16.10 -15.22
CA GLY A 158 -16.33 16.16 -15.62
C GLY A 158 -16.94 14.80 -15.96
N MET A 159 -16.42 13.71 -15.38
CA MET A 159 -17.00 12.37 -15.52
C MET A 159 -18.12 12.14 -14.48
N ASP A 160 -19.04 11.23 -14.79
CA ASP A 160 -20.04 10.73 -13.85
C ASP A 160 -19.39 9.60 -13.01
N VAL A 161 -19.02 9.91 -11.76
CA VAL A 161 -18.20 9.01 -10.93
C VAL A 161 -19.05 8.20 -9.96
N TYR A 162 -18.92 6.89 -10.02
CA TYR A 162 -19.54 5.94 -9.10
C TYR A 162 -18.45 5.19 -8.31
N GLY A 163 -18.67 5.02 -7.01
CA GLY A 163 -17.70 4.38 -6.13
C GLY A 163 -18.29 3.20 -5.35
N TYR A 164 -17.55 2.10 -5.27
CA TYR A 164 -17.86 0.92 -4.47
C TYR A 164 -16.70 0.59 -3.54
N ASP A 165 -16.95 0.66 -2.25
CA ASP A 165 -16.04 0.20 -1.20
C ASP A 165 -16.87 -0.16 0.04
N PRO A 166 -17.08 -1.45 0.36
CA PRO A 166 -17.83 -1.88 1.53
C PRO A 166 -17.10 -1.63 2.87
N PHE A 167 -15.80 -1.32 2.82
CA PHE A 167 -14.93 -1.15 3.98
C PHE A 167 -14.33 0.25 4.10
N ILE A 168 -14.92 1.24 3.41
CA ILE A 168 -14.39 2.62 3.42
C ILE A 168 -14.26 3.15 4.84
N SER A 169 -13.08 3.69 5.17
CA SER A 169 -12.88 4.35 6.45
C SER A 169 -13.54 5.73 6.49
N VAL A 170 -13.78 6.23 7.69
CA VAL A 170 -14.32 7.58 7.89
C VAL A 170 -13.40 8.63 7.27
N GLU A 171 -12.08 8.47 7.44
CA GLU A 171 -11.06 9.38 6.90
C GLU A 171 -11.13 9.45 5.37
N HIS A 172 -11.25 8.30 4.70
CA HIS A 172 -11.38 8.27 3.25
C HIS A 172 -12.72 8.83 2.78
N ALA A 173 -13.79 8.59 3.50
CA ALA A 173 -15.10 9.17 3.17
C ALA A 173 -15.10 10.71 3.28
N TRP A 174 -14.35 11.29 4.23
CA TRP A 174 -14.24 12.74 4.41
C TRP A 174 -13.51 13.44 3.26
N VAL A 175 -12.61 12.77 2.55
CA VAL A 175 -11.85 13.38 1.44
C VAL A 175 -12.51 13.19 0.06
N LEU A 176 -13.58 12.39 -0.02
CA LEU A 176 -14.32 12.22 -1.27
C LEU A 176 -15.15 13.45 -1.62
N SER A 177 -15.13 13.79 -2.90
CA SER A 177 -16.07 14.77 -3.48
C SER A 177 -17.52 14.31 -3.26
N ARG A 178 -18.40 15.25 -2.99
CA ARG A 178 -19.85 15.00 -2.87
C ARG A 178 -20.49 14.54 -4.18
N GLU A 179 -19.81 14.72 -5.30
CA GLU A 179 -20.26 14.31 -6.64
C GLU A 179 -19.99 12.82 -6.90
N VAL A 180 -19.16 12.16 -6.07
CA VAL A 180 -18.95 10.72 -6.16
C VAL A 180 -20.18 10.00 -5.63
N GLN A 181 -20.85 9.24 -6.51
CA GLN A 181 -22.07 8.51 -6.19
C GLN A 181 -21.72 7.13 -5.61
N ARG A 182 -22.17 6.88 -4.38
CA ARG A 182 -22.00 5.57 -3.76
C ARG A 182 -22.97 4.55 -4.33
N VAL A 183 -22.49 3.35 -4.65
CA VAL A 183 -23.33 2.18 -4.97
C VAL A 183 -23.17 1.08 -3.92
N GLY A 184 -24.20 0.25 -3.79
CA GLY A 184 -24.26 -0.78 -2.75
C GLY A 184 -23.63 -2.12 -3.13
N THR A 185 -23.54 -2.42 -4.43
CA THR A 185 -23.02 -3.69 -4.95
C THR A 185 -22.03 -3.47 -6.08
N LEU A 186 -21.17 -4.47 -6.32
CA LEU A 186 -20.23 -4.45 -7.44
C LEU A 186 -20.95 -4.47 -8.79
N GLU A 187 -22.05 -5.20 -8.88
CA GLU A 187 -22.87 -5.33 -10.08
C GLU A 187 -23.50 -3.97 -10.45
N ASP A 188 -24.01 -3.23 -9.47
CA ASP A 188 -24.58 -1.89 -9.69
C ASP A 188 -23.51 -0.89 -10.12
N LEU A 189 -22.26 -1.04 -9.60
CA LEU A 189 -21.13 -0.25 -10.05
C LEU A 189 -20.84 -0.51 -11.53
N CYS A 190 -20.69 -1.78 -11.91
CA CYS A 190 -20.29 -2.17 -13.27
C CYS A 190 -21.35 -1.81 -14.31
N ARG A 191 -22.63 -1.81 -13.94
CA ARG A 191 -23.76 -1.63 -14.88
C ARG A 191 -23.66 -0.32 -15.67
N GLY A 192 -23.36 -0.44 -16.96
CA GLY A 192 -23.31 0.67 -17.89
C GLY A 192 -22.15 1.64 -17.71
N CYS A 193 -21.08 1.23 -16.99
CA CYS A 193 -19.85 2.02 -16.93
C CYS A 193 -19.11 2.01 -18.26
N ASP A 194 -18.70 3.18 -18.75
CA ASP A 194 -17.77 3.34 -19.88
C ASP A 194 -16.32 3.01 -19.46
N TYR A 195 -15.99 3.25 -18.20
CA TYR A 195 -14.68 2.99 -17.61
C TYR A 195 -14.83 2.29 -16.27
N LEU A 196 -13.98 1.30 -16.01
CA LEU A 196 -13.89 0.63 -14.70
C LEU A 196 -12.44 0.65 -14.24
N THR A 197 -12.18 1.14 -13.03
CA THR A 197 -10.83 1.17 -12.45
C THR A 197 -10.82 0.53 -11.07
N VAL A 198 -9.73 -0.22 -10.79
CA VAL A 198 -9.65 -1.08 -9.60
C VAL A 198 -8.51 -0.62 -8.69
N HIS A 199 -8.82 -0.44 -7.39
CA HIS A 199 -7.89 0.05 -6.37
C HIS A 199 -8.01 -0.69 -5.03
N VAL A 200 -8.26 -2.00 -5.09
CA VAL A 200 -8.34 -2.88 -3.90
C VAL A 200 -7.06 -3.71 -3.74
N PRO A 201 -6.72 -4.15 -2.52
CA PRO A 201 -5.63 -5.10 -2.32
C PRO A 201 -5.99 -6.50 -2.84
N SER A 202 -4.98 -7.32 -3.16
CA SER A 202 -5.17 -8.74 -3.45
C SER A 202 -5.38 -9.52 -2.16
N LYS A 203 -6.59 -10.04 -1.97
CA LYS A 203 -7.01 -10.88 -0.85
C LYS A 203 -7.92 -11.99 -1.36
N ALA A 204 -8.26 -12.96 -0.53
CA ALA A 204 -9.11 -14.10 -0.92
C ALA A 204 -10.46 -13.69 -1.51
N ASP A 205 -11.03 -12.56 -1.06
CA ASP A 205 -12.31 -12.00 -1.51
C ASP A 205 -12.21 -11.07 -2.73
N THR A 206 -11.00 -10.70 -3.14
CA THR A 206 -10.75 -9.81 -4.30
C THR A 206 -10.03 -10.50 -5.46
N ILE A 207 -9.49 -11.70 -5.27
CA ILE A 207 -8.90 -12.48 -6.35
C ILE A 207 -9.98 -12.86 -7.37
N GLY A 208 -9.74 -12.55 -8.65
CA GLY A 208 -10.69 -12.82 -9.74
C GLY A 208 -12.01 -12.04 -9.64
N MET A 209 -12.04 -10.98 -8.84
CA MET A 209 -13.26 -10.16 -8.60
C MET A 209 -13.84 -9.58 -9.89
N ILE A 210 -13.00 -9.30 -10.88
CA ILE A 210 -13.43 -8.84 -12.20
C ILE A 210 -13.30 -10.00 -13.20
N SER A 211 -14.41 -10.59 -13.50
CA SER A 211 -14.55 -11.74 -14.39
C SER A 211 -15.53 -11.44 -15.53
N THR A 212 -15.86 -12.43 -16.31
CA THR A 212 -16.87 -12.34 -17.40
C THR A 212 -18.18 -11.73 -16.92
N GLU A 213 -18.59 -12.02 -15.69
CA GLU A 213 -19.85 -11.53 -15.11
C GLU A 213 -19.86 -10.00 -14.99
N GLN A 214 -18.82 -9.42 -14.38
CA GLN A 214 -18.68 -7.98 -14.21
C GLN A 214 -18.44 -7.26 -15.54
N ILE A 215 -17.61 -7.84 -16.41
CA ILE A 215 -17.31 -7.29 -17.74
C ILE A 215 -18.60 -7.19 -18.60
N ASN A 216 -19.47 -8.18 -18.54
CA ASN A 216 -20.72 -8.19 -19.29
C ASN A 216 -21.70 -7.07 -18.87
N LEU A 217 -21.60 -6.57 -17.65
CA LEU A 217 -22.42 -5.46 -17.14
C LEU A 217 -21.93 -4.08 -17.60
N LEU A 218 -20.68 -3.95 -18.05
CA LEU A 218 -20.13 -2.67 -18.54
C LEU A 218 -20.85 -2.20 -19.80
N ALA A 219 -20.70 -0.95 -20.13
CA ALA A 219 -21.15 -0.40 -21.42
C ALA A 219 -20.43 -1.11 -22.60
N PRO A 220 -20.99 -1.13 -23.80
CA PRO A 220 -20.26 -1.52 -25.00
C PRO A 220 -19.00 -0.66 -25.15
N ASP A 221 -17.92 -1.24 -25.64
CA ASP A 221 -16.63 -0.58 -25.85
C ASP A 221 -16.03 0.02 -24.55
N ALA A 222 -16.33 -0.57 -23.40
CA ALA A 222 -15.79 -0.11 -22.13
C ALA A 222 -14.27 -0.28 -22.03
N VAL A 223 -13.68 0.49 -21.14
CA VAL A 223 -12.24 0.43 -20.79
C VAL A 223 -12.10 -0.12 -19.39
N LEU A 224 -11.23 -1.12 -19.22
CA LEU A 224 -10.86 -1.66 -17.91
C LEU A 224 -9.44 -1.20 -17.55
N ILE A 225 -9.26 -0.74 -16.29
CA ILE A 225 -7.98 -0.21 -15.79
C ILE A 225 -7.62 -0.89 -14.47
N ASN A 226 -6.43 -1.51 -14.39
CA ASN A 226 -5.93 -2.19 -13.20
C ASN A 226 -4.49 -1.78 -12.86
N TYR A 227 -4.36 -0.85 -11.93
CA TYR A 227 -3.09 -0.42 -11.32
C TYR A 227 -3.02 -0.82 -9.85
N ALA A 228 -3.75 -1.87 -9.45
CA ALA A 228 -3.75 -2.41 -8.10
C ALA A 228 -2.91 -3.69 -7.98
N ARG A 229 -3.45 -4.84 -8.42
CA ARG A 229 -2.75 -6.14 -8.45
C ARG A 229 -3.28 -7.01 -9.61
N GLU A 230 -2.39 -7.80 -10.21
CA GLU A 230 -2.72 -8.68 -11.34
C GLU A 230 -3.83 -9.68 -11.01
N THR A 231 -3.79 -10.24 -9.82
CA THR A 231 -4.70 -11.33 -9.37
C THR A 231 -6.17 -10.92 -9.22
N ILE A 232 -6.47 -9.62 -9.23
CA ILE A 232 -7.84 -9.10 -9.07
C ILE A 232 -8.68 -9.36 -10.33
N ILE A 233 -8.02 -9.44 -11.48
CA ILE A 233 -8.64 -9.59 -12.80
C ILE A 233 -8.52 -11.04 -13.27
N ASP A 234 -9.61 -11.59 -13.80
CA ASP A 234 -9.58 -12.81 -14.58
C ASP A 234 -9.06 -12.48 -16.00
N GLU A 235 -7.79 -12.81 -16.24
CA GLU A 235 -7.12 -12.51 -17.52
C GLU A 235 -7.77 -13.24 -18.71
N ASP A 236 -8.32 -14.42 -18.53
CA ASP A 236 -8.98 -15.15 -19.63
C ASP A 236 -10.30 -14.46 -20.02
N ALA A 237 -11.03 -13.96 -19.04
CA ALA A 237 -12.25 -13.19 -19.28
C ALA A 237 -11.94 -11.85 -20.01
N VAL A 238 -10.85 -11.19 -19.65
CA VAL A 238 -10.43 -9.94 -20.28
C VAL A 238 -9.97 -10.19 -21.73
N ASP A 239 -9.14 -11.21 -21.98
CA ASP A 239 -8.69 -11.55 -23.36
C ASP A 239 -9.88 -11.87 -24.27
N ALA A 240 -10.82 -12.67 -23.80
CA ALA A 240 -12.05 -12.96 -24.54
C ALA A 240 -12.85 -11.68 -24.85
N ALA A 241 -13.08 -10.83 -23.86
CA ALA A 241 -13.84 -9.59 -24.03
C ALA A 241 -13.17 -8.58 -24.98
N LEU A 242 -11.85 -8.51 -24.99
CA LEU A 242 -11.09 -7.68 -25.95
C LEU A 242 -11.23 -8.22 -27.38
N ARG A 243 -11.12 -9.54 -27.58
CA ARG A 243 -11.25 -10.19 -28.91
C ARG A 243 -12.68 -10.10 -29.47
N GLU A 244 -13.67 -10.14 -28.59
CA GLU A 244 -15.09 -10.00 -28.96
C GLU A 244 -15.54 -8.54 -29.14
N GLY A 245 -14.68 -7.57 -28.79
CA GLY A 245 -14.99 -6.14 -28.87
C GLY A 245 -15.94 -5.66 -27.76
N LYS A 246 -16.15 -6.44 -26.70
CA LYS A 246 -16.91 -6.01 -25.51
C LYS A 246 -16.13 -4.98 -24.69
N LEU A 247 -14.80 -5.16 -24.57
CA LEU A 247 -13.86 -4.16 -24.09
C LEU A 247 -13.13 -3.54 -25.26
N SER A 248 -13.02 -2.21 -25.28
CA SER A 248 -12.20 -1.50 -26.26
C SER A 248 -10.72 -1.51 -25.89
N TRP A 249 -10.42 -1.35 -24.61
CA TRP A 249 -9.06 -1.31 -24.06
C TRP A 249 -8.96 -1.96 -22.69
N PHE A 250 -7.81 -2.58 -22.43
CA PHE A 250 -7.35 -2.94 -21.10
C PHE A 250 -6.05 -2.23 -20.79
N SER A 251 -5.97 -1.54 -19.65
CA SER A 251 -4.74 -0.90 -19.18
C SER A 251 -4.33 -1.47 -17.84
N CYS A 252 -3.08 -1.92 -17.70
CA CYS A 252 -2.59 -2.49 -16.45
C CYS A 252 -1.10 -2.24 -16.23
N ASP A 253 -0.66 -2.47 -14.99
CA ASP A 253 0.72 -2.31 -14.56
C ASP A 253 1.48 -3.64 -14.45
N PHE A 254 0.90 -4.72 -15.00
CA PHE A 254 1.39 -6.09 -14.80
C PHE A 254 1.57 -6.82 -16.12
N ALA A 255 2.83 -6.97 -16.53
CA ALA A 255 3.20 -7.76 -17.71
C ALA A 255 3.23 -9.25 -17.35
N THR A 256 2.20 -10.01 -17.73
CA THR A 256 2.14 -11.46 -17.58
C THR A 256 2.31 -12.15 -18.96
N PRO A 257 2.59 -13.47 -19.00
CA PRO A 257 2.64 -14.21 -20.27
C PRO A 257 1.34 -14.15 -21.09
N LYS A 258 0.20 -13.81 -20.46
CA LYS A 258 -1.11 -13.63 -21.09
C LYS A 258 -1.32 -12.19 -21.53
N THR A 259 -1.19 -11.22 -20.61
CA THR A 259 -1.50 -9.80 -20.89
C THR A 259 -0.71 -9.24 -22.05
N VAL A 260 0.58 -9.63 -22.19
CA VAL A 260 1.45 -9.19 -23.31
C VAL A 260 0.99 -9.68 -24.70
N LYS A 261 0.07 -10.66 -24.77
CA LYS A 261 -0.49 -11.22 -26.02
C LYS A 261 -1.91 -10.73 -26.31
N MET A 262 -2.52 -10.01 -25.39
CA MET A 262 -3.87 -9.48 -25.56
C MET A 262 -3.88 -8.34 -26.58
N PRO A 263 -4.90 -8.24 -27.43
CA PRO A 263 -5.06 -7.05 -28.29
C PRO A 263 -5.49 -5.84 -27.45
N ASN A 264 -5.28 -4.63 -27.97
CA ASN A 264 -5.73 -3.37 -27.38
C ASN A 264 -5.40 -3.24 -25.88
N THR A 265 -4.12 -3.51 -25.54
CA THR A 265 -3.63 -3.35 -24.17
C THR A 265 -2.60 -2.22 -24.06
N LEU A 266 -2.64 -1.53 -22.93
CA LEU A 266 -1.62 -0.59 -22.47
C LEU A 266 -1.00 -1.16 -21.20
N ILE A 267 0.21 -1.70 -21.31
CA ILE A 267 0.86 -2.40 -20.20
C ILE A 267 2.12 -1.63 -19.81
N THR A 268 2.26 -1.34 -18.52
CA THR A 268 3.44 -0.73 -17.94
C THR A 268 4.20 -1.74 -17.08
N THR A 269 5.45 -1.42 -16.75
CA THR A 269 6.39 -2.32 -16.04
C THR A 269 6.33 -2.15 -14.53
N HIS A 270 5.13 -2.18 -13.94
CA HIS A 270 4.86 -1.90 -12.52
C HIS A 270 5.35 -0.50 -12.12
N SER A 271 4.98 0.49 -12.92
CA SER A 271 5.44 1.87 -12.84
C SER A 271 4.47 2.81 -12.11
N GLY A 272 3.35 2.29 -11.57
CA GLY A 272 2.32 3.11 -10.93
C GLY A 272 2.84 4.04 -9.86
N ALA A 273 3.83 3.60 -9.09
CA ALA A 273 4.50 4.39 -8.05
C ALA A 273 5.89 4.92 -8.49
N GLY A 274 6.24 4.84 -9.77
CA GLY A 274 7.58 5.10 -10.29
C GLY A 274 7.90 6.59 -10.46
N THR A 275 7.81 7.39 -9.41
CA THR A 275 8.25 8.80 -9.41
C THR A 275 9.18 9.07 -8.24
N GLY A 276 10.13 10.02 -8.41
CA GLY A 276 11.06 10.43 -7.34
C GLY A 276 10.32 10.90 -6.09
N GLU A 277 9.21 11.63 -6.26
CA GLU A 277 8.37 12.11 -5.15
C GLU A 277 7.69 10.95 -4.40
N ALA A 278 7.20 9.93 -5.10
CA ALA A 278 6.61 8.76 -4.44
C ALA A 278 7.65 7.98 -3.63
N GLU A 279 8.87 7.85 -4.15
CA GLU A 279 9.98 7.22 -3.45
C GLU A 279 10.37 8.00 -2.18
N ALA A 280 10.51 9.33 -2.30
CA ALA A 280 10.80 10.21 -1.18
C ALA A 280 9.69 10.15 -0.10
N ASN A 281 8.43 10.27 -0.49
CA ASN A 281 7.29 10.19 0.43
C ASN A 281 7.22 8.85 1.16
N CYS A 282 7.53 7.73 0.47
CA CYS A 282 7.57 6.42 1.10
C CYS A 282 8.71 6.30 2.12
N ALA A 283 9.88 6.86 1.81
CA ALA A 283 11.02 6.87 2.72
C ALA A 283 10.74 7.74 3.96
N ASP A 284 10.20 8.95 3.77
CA ASP A 284 9.85 9.86 4.86
C ASP A 284 8.82 9.24 5.83
N MET A 285 7.80 8.58 5.29
CA MET A 285 6.81 7.86 6.11
C MET A 285 7.48 6.73 6.89
N ALA A 286 8.26 5.87 6.25
CA ALA A 286 8.96 4.76 6.89
C ALA A 286 9.93 5.22 7.99
N ILE A 287 10.65 6.32 7.76
CA ILE A 287 11.54 6.94 8.74
C ILE A 287 10.74 7.46 9.94
N SER A 288 9.64 8.17 9.69
CA SER A 288 8.78 8.71 10.75
C SER A 288 8.23 7.61 11.65
N GLU A 289 7.81 6.49 11.08
CA GLU A 289 7.30 5.32 11.80
C GLU A 289 8.38 4.64 12.64
N LEU A 290 9.56 4.41 12.05
CA LEU A 290 10.70 3.85 12.81
C LEU A 290 11.09 4.75 13.97
N LYS A 291 11.15 6.07 13.77
CA LYS A 291 11.47 7.02 14.84
C LYS A 291 10.45 6.95 15.96
N ASP A 292 9.16 7.04 15.65
CA ASP A 292 8.12 7.02 16.68
C ASP A 292 8.09 5.68 17.43
N TYR A 293 8.27 4.58 16.72
CA TYR A 293 8.38 3.26 17.36
C TYR A 293 9.62 3.11 18.22
N LEU A 294 10.80 3.51 17.74
CA LEU A 294 12.05 3.38 18.50
C LEU A 294 12.11 4.33 19.69
N GLU A 295 11.53 5.51 19.59
CA GLU A 295 11.56 6.55 20.62
C GLU A 295 10.42 6.44 21.64
N ASN A 296 9.22 6.09 21.16
CA ASN A 296 8.01 6.16 21.96
C ASN A 296 7.27 4.82 22.08
N GLY A 297 7.62 3.82 21.25
CA GLY A 297 6.93 2.54 21.21
C GLY A 297 5.62 2.56 20.43
N ASN A 298 5.24 3.68 19.82
CA ASN A 298 3.99 3.77 19.08
C ASN A 298 4.05 2.98 17.77
N ILE A 299 2.92 2.37 17.40
CA ILE A 299 2.71 1.64 16.15
C ILE A 299 1.56 2.30 15.40
N ALA A 300 1.81 2.77 14.16
CA ALA A 300 0.78 3.32 13.28
C ALA A 300 0.44 2.37 12.12
N HIS A 301 1.32 2.19 11.15
CA HIS A 301 1.06 1.41 9.94
C HIS A 301 1.86 0.11 9.93
N SER A 302 1.71 -0.70 10.97
CA SER A 302 2.29 -2.04 10.98
C SER A 302 1.39 -3.05 10.26
N VAL A 303 2.03 -4.02 9.60
CA VAL A 303 1.35 -5.11 8.90
C VAL A 303 1.24 -6.39 9.73
N ASN A 304 1.93 -6.46 10.88
CA ASN A 304 1.96 -7.65 11.74
C ASN A 304 1.59 -7.40 13.21
N TYR A 305 1.44 -6.15 13.61
CA TYR A 305 0.97 -5.78 14.94
C TYR A 305 -0.14 -4.71 14.84
N PRO A 306 -1.03 -4.63 15.82
CA PRO A 306 -2.10 -3.63 15.83
C PRO A 306 -1.55 -2.21 15.95
N ALA A 307 -2.28 -1.23 15.43
CA ALA A 307 -2.02 0.16 15.72
C ALA A 307 -2.22 0.41 17.23
N CYS A 308 -1.23 1.02 17.86
CA CYS A 308 -1.23 1.27 19.30
C CYS A 308 -0.38 2.49 19.62
N SER A 309 -0.93 3.47 20.30
CA SER A 309 -0.22 4.70 20.64
C SER A 309 -0.54 5.21 22.02
N MET A 310 0.51 5.62 22.73
CA MET A 310 0.40 6.34 24.01
C MET A 310 1.04 7.74 23.90
N GLY A 311 1.36 8.19 22.68
CA GLY A 311 2.06 9.45 22.43
C GLY A 311 3.52 9.41 22.92
N LYS A 312 4.11 10.59 23.17
CA LYS A 312 5.51 10.69 23.60
C LYS A 312 5.75 10.01 24.96
N ALA A 313 6.87 9.27 25.04
CA ALA A 313 7.31 8.61 26.28
C ALA A 313 7.84 9.64 27.28
N ARG A 314 6.99 10.03 28.26
CA ARG A 314 7.31 11.06 29.28
C ARG A 314 7.46 10.50 30.68
N ALA A 315 6.89 9.33 30.97
CA ALA A 315 6.96 8.67 32.28
C ALA A 315 8.39 8.30 32.67
N ALA A 316 8.61 7.85 33.89
CA ALA A 316 9.92 7.40 34.34
C ALA A 316 10.33 6.13 33.56
N SER A 317 9.40 5.20 33.38
CA SER A 317 9.60 4.04 32.49
C SER A 317 8.41 3.87 31.55
N ARG A 318 8.72 3.53 30.30
CA ARG A 318 7.75 3.01 29.32
C ARG A 318 8.20 1.65 28.84
N ILE A 319 7.37 0.66 28.99
CA ILE A 319 7.61 -0.72 28.55
C ILE A 319 6.63 -1.11 27.48
N ALA A 320 7.10 -1.84 26.48
CA ALA A 320 6.30 -2.43 25.43
C ALA A 320 6.50 -3.96 25.41
N CYS A 321 5.38 -4.68 25.40
CA CYS A 321 5.30 -6.13 25.36
C CYS A 321 4.67 -6.57 24.04
N LEU A 322 5.40 -7.32 23.25
CA LEU A 322 4.94 -7.96 22.02
C LEU A 322 4.65 -9.42 22.36
N HIS A 323 3.43 -9.87 22.15
CA HIS A 323 3.00 -11.20 22.60
C HIS A 323 1.89 -11.79 21.72
N ALA A 324 1.63 -13.10 21.88
CA ALA A 324 0.48 -13.72 21.25
C ALA A 324 -0.83 -13.16 21.84
N ASN A 325 -1.85 -13.09 20.99
CA ASN A 325 -3.20 -12.72 21.40
C ASN A 325 -3.91 -13.91 22.05
N VAL A 326 -3.54 -14.21 23.29
CA VAL A 326 -4.11 -15.32 24.08
C VAL A 326 -4.66 -14.82 25.41
N PRO A 327 -5.60 -15.58 26.04
CA PRO A 327 -6.20 -15.18 27.31
C PRO A 327 -5.18 -14.95 28.42
N ASN A 328 -5.49 -14.04 29.35
CA ASN A 328 -4.76 -13.78 30.59
C ASN A 328 -3.36 -13.14 30.42
N MET A 329 -3.00 -12.58 29.27
CA MET A 329 -1.71 -11.89 29.11
C MET A 329 -1.63 -10.65 30.00
N ILE A 330 -2.66 -9.80 29.97
CA ILE A 330 -2.73 -8.58 30.81
C ILE A 330 -2.69 -8.93 32.28
N GLY A 331 -3.42 -9.99 32.71
CA GLY A 331 -3.41 -10.47 34.11
C GLY A 331 -2.03 -10.88 34.59
N GLN A 332 -1.27 -11.60 33.75
CA GLN A 332 0.11 -12.01 34.08
C GLN A 332 1.06 -10.80 34.16
N ILE A 333 0.97 -9.87 33.18
CA ILE A 333 1.77 -8.63 33.19
C ILE A 333 1.51 -7.83 34.46
N THR A 334 0.23 -7.54 34.76
CA THR A 334 -0.13 -6.73 35.93
C THR A 334 0.18 -7.41 37.26
N ALA A 335 0.11 -8.73 37.33
CA ALA A 335 0.53 -9.49 38.54
C ALA A 335 2.03 -9.38 38.83
N ILE A 336 2.86 -9.34 37.77
CA ILE A 336 4.32 -9.13 37.93
C ILE A 336 4.58 -7.70 38.39
N LEU A 337 3.94 -6.69 37.79
CA LEU A 337 4.09 -5.29 38.20
C LEU A 337 3.64 -5.05 39.64
N ALA A 338 2.54 -5.71 40.06
CA ALA A 338 2.05 -5.61 41.44
C ALA A 338 3.02 -6.21 42.48
N LYS A 339 3.74 -7.29 42.12
CA LYS A 339 4.79 -7.87 43.01
C LYS A 339 5.95 -6.92 43.22
N ASP A 340 6.29 -6.14 42.21
CA ASP A 340 7.34 -5.11 42.27
C ASP A 340 6.84 -3.78 42.84
N ASN A 341 5.59 -3.74 43.32
CA ASN A 341 4.91 -2.53 43.79
C ASN A 341 4.94 -1.37 42.79
N ALA A 342 5.05 -1.66 41.48
CA ALA A 342 5.10 -0.68 40.43
C ALA A 342 3.70 -0.06 40.21
N ASN A 343 3.63 1.27 40.27
CA ASN A 343 2.39 2.01 39.98
C ASN A 343 2.27 2.29 38.49
N VAL A 344 1.25 1.70 37.86
CA VAL A 344 0.95 1.89 36.43
C VAL A 344 0.12 3.16 36.26
N GLN A 345 0.69 4.18 35.62
CA GLN A 345 0.00 5.44 35.33
C GLN A 345 -0.92 5.33 34.11
N ARG A 346 -0.48 4.61 33.08
CA ARG A 346 -1.20 4.42 31.81
C ARG A 346 -0.88 3.03 31.29
N MET A 347 -1.89 2.40 30.67
CA MET A 347 -1.72 1.12 29.99
C MET A 347 -2.64 1.06 28.78
N THR A 348 -2.16 0.49 27.69
CA THR A 348 -2.97 0.16 26.52
C THR A 348 -2.61 -1.23 26.05
N ASN A 349 -3.59 -1.96 25.53
CA ASN A 349 -3.42 -3.24 24.89
C ASN A 349 -4.30 -3.30 23.66
N GLU A 350 -3.69 -3.58 22.54
CA GLU A 350 -4.37 -3.74 21.26
C GLU A 350 -4.02 -5.11 20.66
N SER A 351 -4.93 -5.67 19.87
CA SER A 351 -4.72 -6.96 19.21
C SER A 351 -5.19 -6.95 17.77
N ALA A 352 -4.47 -7.69 16.91
CA ALA A 352 -4.83 -7.94 15.52
C ALA A 352 -4.43 -9.37 15.15
N GLY A 353 -5.42 -10.20 14.79
CA GLY A 353 -5.21 -11.60 14.50
C GLY A 353 -4.57 -12.35 15.67
N GLU A 354 -3.44 -13.00 15.41
CA GLU A 354 -2.69 -13.80 16.40
C GLU A 354 -1.78 -12.95 17.30
N ASN A 355 -1.58 -11.67 17.01
CA ASN A 355 -0.59 -10.83 17.68
C ASN A 355 -1.24 -9.73 18.50
N ALA A 356 -0.64 -9.41 19.64
CA ALA A 356 -1.06 -8.35 20.53
C ALA A 356 0.14 -7.49 20.96
N TYR A 357 -0.14 -6.26 21.29
CA TYR A 357 0.83 -5.27 21.72
C TYR A 357 0.32 -4.53 22.96
N THR A 358 1.04 -4.67 24.07
CA THR A 358 0.72 -4.00 25.32
C THR A 358 1.80 -2.98 25.63
N MET A 359 1.42 -1.72 25.86
CA MET A 359 2.31 -0.71 26.44
C MET A 359 1.81 -0.24 27.78
N PHE A 360 2.75 0.11 28.68
CA PHE A 360 2.44 0.76 29.93
C PHE A 360 3.53 1.73 30.38
N ASP A 361 3.09 2.76 31.09
CA ASP A 361 3.94 3.76 31.74
C ASP A 361 3.88 3.59 33.24
N THR A 362 5.06 3.64 33.91
CA THR A 362 5.18 3.62 35.37
C THR A 362 5.81 4.92 35.88
N ASP A 363 5.52 5.26 37.12
CA ASP A 363 6.05 6.47 37.79
C ASP A 363 7.49 6.28 38.31
N GLU A 364 7.94 5.03 38.40
CA GLU A 364 9.30 4.66 38.77
C GLU A 364 9.94 3.78 37.71
N HIS A 365 11.29 3.68 37.76
CA HIS A 365 12.02 2.74 36.91
C HIS A 365 11.81 1.32 37.41
N LEU A 366 11.51 0.41 36.47
CA LEU A 366 11.38 -1.00 36.77
C LEU A 366 12.75 -1.66 36.92
N ASP A 367 12.88 -2.53 37.90
CA ASP A 367 14.09 -3.32 38.13
C ASP A 367 14.31 -4.34 36.99
N SER A 368 15.57 -4.69 36.77
CA SER A 368 15.94 -5.72 35.76
C SER A 368 15.25 -7.06 36.02
N SER A 369 15.03 -7.41 37.29
CA SER A 369 14.31 -8.64 37.69
C SER A 369 12.87 -8.66 37.20
N THR A 370 12.17 -7.53 37.26
CA THR A 370 10.79 -7.37 36.76
C THR A 370 10.76 -7.48 35.23
N ILE A 371 11.71 -6.85 34.54
CA ILE A 371 11.82 -6.99 33.09
C ILE A 371 12.08 -8.44 32.67
N GLU A 372 12.97 -9.16 33.38
CA GLU A 372 13.20 -10.57 33.11
C GLU A 372 11.98 -11.44 33.42
N ALA A 373 11.24 -11.15 34.50
CA ALA A 373 9.99 -11.85 34.80
C ALA A 373 8.94 -11.65 33.69
N LEU A 374 8.82 -10.45 33.13
CA LEU A 374 7.93 -10.17 32.00
C LEU A 374 8.32 -10.98 30.75
N LYS A 375 9.62 -11.13 30.47
CA LYS A 375 10.12 -11.93 29.34
C LYS A 375 9.81 -13.42 29.50
N GLN A 376 9.67 -13.91 30.72
CA GLN A 376 9.37 -15.32 31.01
C GLN A 376 7.89 -15.67 30.95
N ILE A 377 7.00 -14.71 30.71
CA ILE A 377 5.56 -14.99 30.53
C ILE A 377 5.38 -15.90 29.30
N PRO A 378 4.68 -17.03 29.41
CA PRO A 378 4.36 -17.86 28.26
C PRO A 378 3.69 -17.05 27.14
N SER A 379 4.08 -17.27 25.90
CA SER A 379 3.58 -16.54 24.73
C SER A 379 4.04 -15.06 24.62
N MET A 380 4.97 -14.62 25.44
CA MET A 380 5.68 -13.36 25.25
C MET A 380 6.74 -13.52 24.14
N TYR A 381 6.67 -12.67 23.12
CA TYR A 381 7.67 -12.68 22.04
C TYR A 381 8.84 -11.77 22.36
N ARG A 382 8.56 -10.57 22.86
CA ARG A 382 9.59 -9.59 23.21
C ARG A 382 9.09 -8.57 24.24
N VAL A 383 9.97 -8.18 25.15
CA VAL A 383 9.78 -7.04 26.06
C VAL A 383 10.81 -5.98 25.69
N ARG A 384 10.36 -4.77 25.50
CA ARG A 384 11.20 -3.60 25.20
C ARG A 384 11.07 -2.55 26.28
N VAL A 385 12.21 -2.11 26.81
CA VAL A 385 12.31 -0.90 27.60
C VAL A 385 12.49 0.26 26.61
N ILE A 386 11.52 1.15 26.52
CA ILE A 386 11.55 2.32 25.64
C ILE A 386 12.27 3.46 26.35
N LYS A 387 11.93 3.65 27.64
CA LYS A 387 12.52 4.67 28.50
C LYS A 387 12.67 4.14 29.92
#